data_f9a33266357cee19adf308b247d9f474
#
_entry.id   f9a33266357cee19adf308b247d9f474
#
_cell.length_a   1.000
_cell.length_b   1.000
_cell.length_c   1.000
_cell.angle_alpha   90.00
_cell.angle_beta   90.00
_cell.angle_gamma   90.00
#
_symmetry.space_group_name_H-M   'P 1'
#
loop_
_entity.id
_entity.type
_entity.pdbx_description
1 polymer ?
#
loop_
_entity_poly.entity_id
_entity_poly.type
_entity_poly.pdbx_seq_one_letter_code
_entity_poly.pdbx_strand_id
1 'polypeptide(L)'
;KCGFFARVSDDELGTFVENFFKNEGIDCSHITRCTNGEKIGLTFTEIKSETESSITMYRNEAADLKLDVADIDEDYIKRGKALLISGTSLCESPSREAALKATLIAKKNNIPVVFDIDYRAYNWKSNDEIAIYYSTVAEKADIILGSREEFDLTEKFIGLDGTDKASADYWHSKNAKIVI
;
A
#
# COMPACT_ATOMS: atom_id res chain seq x y z
N LYS A 1 0.16 19.00 4.23
CA LYS A 1 -0.20 18.12 5.34
C LYS A 1 -0.54 16.74 4.78
N CYS A 2 -0.08 15.69 5.44
CA CYS A 2 -0.37 14.30 5.15
C CYS A 2 -1.25 13.75 6.28
N GLY A 3 -2.16 12.85 5.95
CA GLY A 3 -2.91 12.05 6.91
C GLY A 3 -2.72 10.58 6.62
N PHE A 4 -2.99 9.73 7.58
CA PHE A 4 -2.66 8.32 7.48
C PHE A 4 -3.78 7.46 8.05
N PHE A 5 -4.27 6.50 7.26
CA PHE A 5 -5.11 5.42 7.75
C PHE A 5 -4.22 4.25 8.12
N ALA A 6 -4.22 3.84 9.37
CA ALA A 6 -3.44 2.70 9.82
C ALA A 6 -4.00 2.10 11.10
N ARG A 7 -3.56 0.88 11.40
CA ARG A 7 -3.66 0.33 12.75
C ARG A 7 -2.27 0.11 13.34
N VAL A 8 -2.13 0.37 14.62
CA VAL A 8 -0.90 0.18 15.40
C VAL A 8 -1.19 -0.72 16.59
N SER A 9 -0.14 -1.32 17.16
CA SER A 9 -0.28 -2.13 18.38
C SER A 9 -0.66 -1.29 19.60
N ASP A 10 -1.29 -1.92 20.58
CA ASP A 10 -1.59 -1.29 21.88
C ASP A 10 -0.47 -1.58 22.88
N ASP A 11 0.71 -1.02 22.59
CA ASP A 11 1.92 -1.14 23.40
C ASP A 11 2.86 0.07 23.16
N GLU A 12 4.07 0.01 23.73
CA GLU A 12 5.08 1.06 23.62
C GLU A 12 5.54 1.29 22.18
N LEU A 13 5.58 0.25 21.33
CA LEU A 13 5.96 0.39 19.92
C LEU A 13 4.88 1.12 19.13
N GLY A 14 3.60 0.80 19.37
CA GLY A 14 2.49 1.56 18.78
C GLY A 14 2.49 3.01 19.23
N THR A 15 2.79 3.27 20.51
CA THR A 15 2.93 4.62 21.05
C THR A 15 4.12 5.36 20.40
N PHE A 16 5.23 4.68 20.19
CA PHE A 16 6.39 5.24 19.49
C PHE A 16 6.01 5.69 18.07
N VAL A 17 5.33 4.83 17.29
CA VAL A 17 4.92 5.15 15.92
C VAL A 17 3.97 6.34 15.88
N GLU A 18 2.96 6.37 16.75
CA GLU A 18 2.04 7.52 16.79
C GLU A 18 2.76 8.84 17.15
N ASN A 19 3.66 8.81 18.14
CA ASN A 19 4.41 9.99 18.54
C ASN A 19 5.36 10.46 17.43
N PHE A 20 6.00 9.53 16.73
CA PHE A 20 6.83 9.85 15.59
C PHE A 20 6.02 10.58 14.51
N PHE A 21 4.87 10.04 14.10
CA PHE A 21 4.01 10.66 13.09
C PHE A 21 3.49 12.04 13.54
N LYS A 22 3.09 12.19 14.79
CA LYS A 22 2.67 13.50 15.34
C LYS A 22 3.80 14.53 15.28
N ASN A 23 5.03 14.13 15.59
CA ASN A 23 6.20 15.01 15.56
C ASN A 23 6.56 15.43 14.13
N GLU A 24 6.31 14.56 13.12
CA GLU A 24 6.46 14.88 11.71
C GLU A 24 5.27 15.69 11.14
N GLY A 25 4.29 16.03 11.96
CA GLY A 25 3.12 16.81 11.55
C GLY A 25 2.11 16.03 10.70
N ILE A 26 2.14 14.69 10.77
CA ILE A 26 1.18 13.81 10.12
C ILE A 26 -0.10 13.79 10.95
N ASP A 27 -1.26 13.86 10.28
CA ASP A 27 -2.56 13.73 10.94
C ASP A 27 -2.82 12.26 11.30
N CYS A 28 -2.86 11.99 12.60
CA CYS A 28 -3.06 10.66 13.16
C CYS A 28 -4.52 10.40 13.58
N SER A 29 -5.46 11.23 13.17
CA SER A 29 -6.88 11.11 13.59
C SER A 29 -7.54 9.81 13.12
N HIS A 30 -6.95 9.13 12.13
CA HIS A 30 -7.42 7.86 11.57
C HIS A 30 -6.42 6.72 11.80
N ILE A 31 -5.58 6.86 12.83
CA ILE A 31 -4.77 5.75 13.34
C ILE A 31 -5.52 5.11 14.51
N THR A 32 -5.83 3.82 14.38
CA THR A 32 -6.57 3.05 15.38
C THR A 32 -5.65 2.03 16.05
N ARG A 33 -5.82 1.83 17.36
CA ARG A 33 -5.08 0.78 18.08
C ARG A 33 -5.77 -0.56 17.94
N CYS A 34 -4.98 -1.59 17.72
CA CYS A 34 -5.42 -2.98 17.84
C CYS A 34 -5.50 -3.37 19.30
N THR A 35 -6.52 -4.16 19.66
CA THR A 35 -6.78 -4.52 21.08
C THR A 35 -6.72 -6.03 21.35
N ASN A 36 -6.42 -6.85 20.33
CA ASN A 36 -6.40 -8.32 20.46
C ASN A 36 -4.98 -8.88 20.57
N GLY A 37 -3.98 -8.02 20.83
CA GLY A 37 -2.59 -8.42 21.01
C GLY A 37 -1.74 -8.35 19.75
N GLU A 38 -2.27 -7.83 18.65
CA GLU A 38 -1.52 -7.60 17.42
C GLU A 38 -0.32 -6.69 17.68
N LYS A 39 0.81 -6.96 17.00
CA LYS A 39 2.07 -6.25 17.17
C LYS A 39 2.41 -5.39 15.97
N ILE A 40 3.24 -4.38 16.18
CA ILE A 40 3.85 -3.65 15.06
C ILE A 40 4.67 -4.61 14.22
N GLY A 41 4.55 -4.51 12.90
CA GLY A 41 5.47 -5.17 11.99
C GLY A 41 6.88 -4.60 12.14
N LEU A 42 7.89 -5.48 12.23
CA LEU A 42 9.29 -5.10 12.38
C LEU A 42 10.10 -5.54 11.16
N THR A 43 10.93 -4.65 10.69
CA THR A 43 11.88 -4.96 9.61
C THR A 43 13.29 -4.73 10.10
N PHE A 44 14.15 -5.75 9.94
CA PHE A 44 15.57 -5.66 10.23
C PHE A 44 16.35 -5.68 8.92
N THR A 45 17.12 -4.65 8.68
CA THR A 45 18.02 -4.57 7.53
C THR A 45 19.45 -4.80 7.99
N GLU A 46 20.06 -5.90 7.55
CA GLU A 46 21.47 -6.17 7.74
C GLU A 46 22.25 -5.59 6.55
N ILE A 47 23.15 -4.67 6.81
CA ILE A 47 24.06 -4.11 5.79
C ILE A 47 25.35 -4.94 5.82
N LYS A 48 25.53 -5.79 4.79
CA LYS A 48 26.69 -6.69 4.69
C LYS A 48 27.89 -6.03 4.03
N SER A 49 27.65 -5.17 3.05
CA SER A 49 28.65 -4.38 2.34
C SER A 49 28.02 -3.11 1.76
N GLU A 50 28.79 -2.31 1.02
CA GLU A 50 28.28 -1.12 0.31
C GLU A 50 27.22 -1.46 -0.75
N THR A 51 27.23 -2.69 -1.27
CA THR A 51 26.35 -3.14 -2.36
C THR A 51 25.45 -4.30 -2.00
N GLU A 52 25.57 -4.85 -0.79
CA GLU A 52 24.80 -6.02 -0.35
C GLU A 52 24.11 -5.75 0.98
N SER A 53 22.82 -5.98 1.01
CA SER A 53 22.00 -5.97 2.23
C SER A 53 21.03 -7.15 2.24
N SER A 54 20.57 -7.54 3.42
CA SER A 54 19.47 -8.48 3.57
C SER A 54 18.39 -7.89 4.45
N ILE A 55 17.15 -8.27 4.18
CA ILE A 55 15.98 -7.80 4.91
C ILE A 55 15.29 -9.00 5.54
N THR A 56 15.08 -8.93 6.86
CA THR A 56 14.24 -9.86 7.60
C THR A 56 13.03 -9.12 8.15
N MET A 57 11.83 -9.61 7.82
CA MET A 57 10.59 -8.96 8.21
C MET A 57 9.75 -9.87 9.13
N TYR A 58 9.30 -9.31 10.23
CA TYR A 58 8.32 -9.90 11.13
C TYR A 58 7.00 -9.14 11.00
N ARG A 59 6.12 -9.59 10.10
CA ARG A 59 4.84 -8.92 9.80
C ARG A 59 3.65 -9.89 9.86
N ASN A 60 3.86 -11.10 10.37
CA ASN A 60 2.77 -12.07 10.52
C ASN A 60 1.76 -11.55 11.54
N GLU A 61 0.47 -11.51 11.18
CA GLU A 61 -0.61 -11.00 12.03
C GLU A 61 -0.35 -9.58 12.59
N ALA A 62 0.42 -8.77 11.88
CA ALA A 62 0.80 -7.44 12.35
C ALA A 62 -0.39 -6.47 12.32
N ALA A 63 -0.32 -5.45 13.17
CA ALA A 63 -1.40 -4.48 13.39
C ALA A 63 -1.81 -3.75 12.10
N ASP A 64 -0.86 -3.41 11.23
CA ASP A 64 -1.14 -2.73 9.95
C ASP A 64 -1.97 -3.59 8.99
N LEU A 65 -1.88 -4.93 9.08
CA LEU A 65 -2.71 -5.86 8.31
C LEU A 65 -4.16 -5.93 8.80
N LYS A 66 -4.45 -5.36 9.96
CA LYS A 66 -5.79 -5.36 10.58
C LYS A 66 -6.59 -4.08 10.28
N LEU A 67 -6.06 -3.19 9.44
CA LEU A 67 -6.86 -2.06 8.95
C LEU A 67 -8.13 -2.58 8.28
N ASP A 68 -9.29 -2.09 8.72
CA ASP A 68 -10.60 -2.61 8.32
C ASP A 68 -11.38 -1.61 7.47
N VAL A 69 -12.32 -2.09 6.71
CA VAL A 69 -13.23 -1.22 5.92
C VAL A 69 -13.97 -0.20 6.78
N ALA A 70 -14.21 -0.50 8.06
CA ALA A 70 -14.83 0.42 9.00
C ALA A 70 -13.92 1.60 9.38
N ASP A 71 -12.60 1.44 9.30
CA ASP A 71 -11.63 2.50 9.59
C ASP A 71 -11.56 3.58 8.49
N ILE A 72 -12.09 3.27 7.29
CA ILE A 72 -12.00 4.15 6.12
C ILE A 72 -13.13 5.16 6.11
N ASP A 73 -12.79 6.41 6.40
CA ASP A 73 -13.69 7.57 6.43
C ASP A 73 -13.74 8.25 5.05
N GLU A 74 -14.93 8.22 4.43
CA GLU A 74 -15.17 8.84 3.11
C GLU A 74 -14.99 10.36 3.17
N ASP A 75 -15.45 11.02 4.23
CA ASP A 75 -15.38 12.48 4.32
C ASP A 75 -13.93 12.95 4.57
N TYR A 76 -13.12 12.13 5.20
CA TYR A 76 -11.69 12.40 5.32
C TYR A 76 -10.98 12.30 3.96
N ILE A 77 -11.25 11.27 3.17
CA ILE A 77 -10.68 11.12 1.82
C ILE A 77 -11.09 12.30 0.94
N LYS A 78 -12.36 12.72 0.97
CA LYS A 78 -12.86 13.87 0.19
C LYS A 78 -12.11 15.17 0.42
N ARG A 79 -11.55 15.37 1.61
CA ARG A 79 -10.74 16.56 1.95
C ARG A 79 -9.31 16.46 1.40
N GLY A 80 -8.89 15.27 0.99
CA GLY A 80 -7.57 15.02 0.42
C GLY A 80 -7.43 15.57 -1.01
N LYS A 81 -6.19 15.87 -1.40
CA LYS A 81 -5.85 16.24 -2.79
C LYS A 81 -5.42 15.04 -3.61
N ALA A 82 -5.02 13.96 -2.97
CA ALA A 82 -4.69 12.67 -3.54
C ALA A 82 -4.79 11.59 -2.46
N LEU A 83 -5.04 10.37 -2.88
CA LEU A 83 -4.94 9.16 -2.05
C LEU A 83 -3.74 8.36 -2.54
N LEU A 84 -2.81 8.03 -1.64
CA LEU A 84 -1.73 7.09 -1.92
C LEU A 84 -2.10 5.72 -1.36
N ILE A 85 -1.98 4.70 -2.18
CA ILE A 85 -2.12 3.29 -1.81
C ILE A 85 -0.75 2.63 -1.98
N SER A 86 -0.23 2.02 -0.92
CA SER A 86 0.91 1.10 -0.98
C SER A 86 0.42 -0.32 -1.25
N GLY A 87 1.05 -1.01 -2.19
CA GLY A 87 0.70 -2.39 -2.53
C GLY A 87 0.89 -3.36 -1.37
N THR A 88 1.74 -3.04 -0.39
CA THR A 88 1.88 -3.84 0.82
C THR A 88 0.59 -3.92 1.64
N SER A 89 -0.36 -2.98 1.49
CA SER A 89 -1.67 -3.03 2.14
C SER A 89 -2.62 -4.06 1.51
N LEU A 90 -2.30 -4.55 0.32
CA LEU A 90 -3.14 -5.48 -0.45
C LEU A 90 -2.82 -6.96 -0.18
N CYS A 91 -1.77 -7.25 0.59
CA CYS A 91 -1.28 -8.62 0.74
C CYS A 91 -2.21 -9.52 1.57
N GLU A 92 -2.99 -8.97 2.49
CA GLU A 92 -3.84 -9.75 3.40
C GLU A 92 -5.12 -9.00 3.77
N SER A 93 -6.22 -9.74 3.99
CA SER A 93 -7.46 -9.23 4.58
C SER A 93 -7.29 -9.03 6.10
N PRO A 94 -7.93 -8.00 6.70
CA PRO A 94 -8.88 -7.07 6.12
C PRO A 94 -8.26 -5.80 5.48
N SER A 95 -6.94 -5.58 5.59
CA SER A 95 -6.29 -4.35 5.05
C SER A 95 -6.47 -4.22 3.54
N ARG A 96 -6.51 -5.34 2.82
CA ARG A 96 -6.81 -5.42 1.40
C ARG A 96 -8.14 -4.76 1.05
N GLU A 97 -9.20 -5.16 1.72
CA GLU A 97 -10.55 -4.63 1.50
C GLU A 97 -10.64 -3.16 1.89
N ALA A 98 -9.94 -2.75 2.93
CA ALA A 98 -9.86 -1.34 3.33
C ALA A 98 -9.19 -0.48 2.24
N ALA A 99 -8.06 -0.94 1.68
CA ALA A 99 -7.37 -0.26 0.59
C ALA A 99 -8.24 -0.18 -0.69
N LEU A 100 -8.94 -1.26 -1.03
CA LEU A 100 -9.87 -1.29 -2.16
C LEU A 100 -11.04 -0.32 -1.94
N LYS A 101 -11.64 -0.30 -0.74
CA LYS A 101 -12.70 0.67 -0.39
C LYS A 101 -12.20 2.10 -0.53
N ALA A 102 -11.02 2.42 0.02
CA ALA A 102 -10.43 3.75 -0.06
C ALA A 102 -10.23 4.17 -1.53
N THR A 103 -9.72 3.27 -2.37
CA THR A 103 -9.54 3.50 -3.81
C THR A 103 -10.87 3.82 -4.49
N LEU A 104 -11.92 3.04 -4.22
CA LEU A 104 -13.25 3.26 -4.80
C LEU A 104 -13.85 4.60 -4.36
N ILE A 105 -13.71 4.97 -3.08
CA ILE A 105 -14.15 6.27 -2.57
C ILE A 105 -13.42 7.42 -3.27
N ALA A 106 -12.10 7.33 -3.40
CA ALA A 106 -11.30 8.35 -4.07
C ALA A 106 -11.75 8.54 -5.52
N LYS A 107 -11.91 7.47 -6.28
CA LYS A 107 -12.37 7.55 -7.68
C LYS A 107 -13.80 8.12 -7.80
N LYS A 108 -14.73 7.68 -6.94
CA LYS A 108 -16.10 8.21 -6.89
C LYS A 108 -16.13 9.73 -6.68
N ASN A 109 -15.19 10.26 -5.91
CA ASN A 109 -15.11 11.67 -5.54
C ASN A 109 -14.08 12.47 -6.37
N ASN A 110 -13.56 11.91 -7.46
CA ASN A 110 -12.56 12.53 -8.35
C ASN A 110 -11.27 12.93 -7.61
N ILE A 111 -10.90 12.21 -6.57
CA ILE A 111 -9.62 12.36 -5.89
C ILE A 111 -8.59 11.50 -6.62
N PRO A 112 -7.47 12.07 -7.08
CA PRO A 112 -6.40 11.30 -7.74
C PRO A 112 -5.89 10.17 -6.85
N VAL A 113 -5.69 8.99 -7.44
CA VAL A 113 -5.10 7.83 -6.78
C VAL A 113 -3.68 7.65 -7.25
N VAL A 114 -2.74 7.61 -6.31
CA VAL A 114 -1.35 7.24 -6.51
C VAL A 114 -1.19 5.82 -6.01
N PHE A 115 -0.73 4.92 -6.85
CA PHE A 115 -0.45 3.54 -6.48
C PHE A 115 1.06 3.31 -6.52
N ASP A 116 1.64 3.07 -5.35
CA ASP A 116 3.00 2.59 -5.19
C ASP A 116 2.94 1.06 -5.07
N ILE A 117 3.44 0.35 -6.07
CA ILE A 117 3.35 -1.11 -6.12
C ILE A 117 4.06 -1.72 -4.92
N ASP A 118 5.22 -1.20 -4.54
CA ASP A 118 5.95 -1.53 -3.29
C ASP A 118 5.91 -3.02 -2.94
N TYR A 119 6.35 -3.87 -3.87
CA TYR A 119 6.32 -5.32 -3.70
C TYR A 119 7.24 -5.78 -2.58
N ARG A 120 6.66 -6.61 -1.71
CA ARG A 120 7.41 -7.36 -0.71
C ARG A 120 6.93 -8.80 -0.74
N ALA A 121 7.83 -9.75 -0.97
CA ALA A 121 7.50 -11.16 -1.15
C ALA A 121 6.77 -11.79 0.05
N TYR A 122 6.91 -11.21 1.24
CA TYR A 122 6.25 -11.72 2.45
C TYR A 122 4.74 -11.47 2.38
N ASN A 123 3.99 -12.31 3.02
CA ASN A 123 2.53 -12.25 3.14
C ASN A 123 1.77 -12.58 1.85
N TRP A 124 2.42 -12.72 0.71
CA TRP A 124 1.76 -13.18 -0.51
C TRP A 124 1.80 -14.70 -0.64
N LYS A 125 0.69 -15.28 -1.06
CA LYS A 125 0.55 -16.73 -1.24
C LYS A 125 1.01 -17.19 -2.63
N SER A 126 0.89 -16.30 -3.61
CA SER A 126 1.29 -16.60 -4.99
C SER A 126 1.42 -15.32 -5.85
N ASN A 127 2.14 -15.43 -6.96
CA ASN A 127 2.21 -14.36 -7.97
C ASN A 127 0.85 -14.12 -8.64
N ASP A 128 -0.05 -15.12 -8.66
CA ASP A 128 -1.41 -14.94 -9.19
C ASP A 128 -2.22 -14.01 -8.31
N GLU A 129 -2.11 -14.18 -6.99
CA GLU A 129 -2.76 -13.29 -6.02
C GLU A 129 -2.25 -11.86 -6.16
N ILE A 130 -0.92 -11.67 -6.28
CA ILE A 130 -0.31 -10.36 -6.52
C ILE A 130 -0.89 -9.72 -7.77
N ALA A 131 -0.87 -10.42 -8.89
CA ALA A 131 -1.36 -9.92 -10.18
C ALA A 131 -2.82 -9.46 -10.09
N ILE A 132 -3.68 -10.24 -9.44
CA ILE A 132 -5.12 -9.91 -9.30
C ILE A 132 -5.32 -8.61 -8.53
N TYR A 133 -4.69 -8.46 -7.36
CA TYR A 133 -4.94 -7.31 -6.51
C TYR A 133 -4.19 -6.06 -6.96
N TYR A 134 -2.97 -6.20 -7.44
CA TYR A 134 -2.20 -5.08 -7.98
C TYR A 134 -2.85 -4.50 -9.23
N SER A 135 -3.22 -5.34 -10.21
CA SER A 135 -3.91 -4.86 -11.41
C SER A 135 -5.25 -4.20 -11.09
N THR A 136 -6.00 -4.71 -10.11
CA THR A 136 -7.28 -4.13 -9.68
C THR A 136 -7.14 -2.68 -9.20
N VAL A 137 -6.06 -2.36 -8.47
CA VAL A 137 -5.79 -0.99 -8.00
C VAL A 137 -5.15 -0.17 -9.13
N ALA A 138 -4.18 -0.74 -9.87
CA ALA A 138 -3.49 -0.07 -10.96
C ALA A 138 -4.47 0.43 -12.05
N GLU A 139 -5.51 -0.35 -12.40
CA GLU A 139 -6.55 0.07 -13.35
C GLU A 139 -7.31 1.34 -12.92
N LYS A 140 -7.30 1.67 -11.65
CA LYS A 140 -7.98 2.84 -11.08
C LYS A 140 -7.02 3.98 -10.75
N ALA A 141 -5.72 3.71 -10.75
CA ALA A 141 -4.71 4.69 -10.38
C ALA A 141 -4.54 5.77 -11.46
N ASP A 142 -4.30 6.99 -11.02
CA ASP A 142 -3.92 8.12 -11.89
C ASP A 142 -2.39 8.21 -12.04
N ILE A 143 -1.65 7.70 -11.04
CA ILE A 143 -0.19 7.61 -11.03
C ILE A 143 0.17 6.22 -10.53
N ILE A 144 1.08 5.53 -11.24
CA ILE A 144 1.60 4.21 -10.84
C ILE A 144 3.11 4.30 -10.72
N LEU A 145 3.63 3.83 -9.59
CA LEU A 145 5.06 3.78 -9.29
C LEU A 145 5.48 2.33 -9.08
N GLY A 146 6.57 1.91 -9.72
CA GLY A 146 7.08 0.55 -9.53
C GLY A 146 8.37 0.28 -10.30
N SER A 147 9.08 -0.74 -9.88
CA SER A 147 10.20 -1.31 -10.62
C SER A 147 9.71 -2.22 -11.76
N ARG A 148 10.63 -2.62 -12.65
CA ARG A 148 10.28 -3.57 -13.71
C ARG A 148 9.70 -4.89 -13.17
N GLU A 149 10.30 -5.44 -12.12
CA GLU A 149 9.81 -6.66 -11.48
C GLU A 149 8.37 -6.51 -10.97
N GLU A 150 8.07 -5.36 -10.39
CA GLU A 150 6.74 -5.06 -9.85
C GLU A 150 5.68 -4.92 -10.94
N PHE A 151 6.04 -4.31 -12.07
CA PHE A 151 5.16 -4.29 -13.24
C PHE A 151 4.98 -5.69 -13.84
N ASP A 152 6.02 -6.50 -13.96
CA ASP A 152 5.92 -7.88 -14.47
C ASP A 152 4.96 -8.73 -13.61
N LEU A 153 5.01 -8.58 -12.28
CA LEU A 153 4.07 -9.22 -11.37
C LEU A 153 2.64 -8.72 -11.55
N THR A 154 2.46 -7.40 -11.65
CA THR A 154 1.15 -6.75 -11.83
C THR A 154 0.51 -7.15 -13.15
N GLU A 155 1.31 -7.29 -14.20
CA GLU A 155 0.91 -7.51 -15.60
C GLU A 155 0.82 -8.99 -16.00
N LYS A 156 1.08 -9.90 -15.06
CA LYS A 156 1.18 -11.35 -15.32
C LYS A 156 0.04 -11.92 -16.17
N PHE A 157 -1.18 -11.45 -16.00
CA PHE A 157 -2.35 -11.92 -16.77
C PHE A 157 -2.72 -11.02 -17.95
N ILE A 158 -1.96 -9.95 -18.18
CA ILE A 158 -2.23 -9.00 -19.27
C ILE A 158 -1.56 -9.44 -20.56
N GLY A 159 -0.40 -10.10 -20.45
CA GLY A 159 0.30 -10.67 -21.61
C GLY A 159 1.10 -9.63 -22.41
N LEU A 160 1.68 -8.63 -21.73
CA LEU A 160 2.58 -7.65 -22.33
C LEU A 160 3.96 -8.28 -22.63
N ASP A 161 4.75 -7.60 -23.45
CA ASP A 161 6.09 -8.04 -23.84
C ASP A 161 7.20 -7.79 -22.79
N GLY A 162 6.83 -7.26 -21.61
CA GLY A 162 7.75 -6.98 -20.50
C GLY A 162 8.62 -5.74 -20.70
N THR A 163 8.32 -4.89 -21.67
CA THR A 163 9.04 -3.63 -21.86
C THR A 163 8.37 -2.47 -21.10
N ASP A 164 9.18 -1.51 -20.66
CA ASP A 164 8.66 -0.32 -19.98
C ASP A 164 7.67 0.46 -20.86
N LYS A 165 7.92 0.48 -22.16
CA LYS A 165 7.04 1.13 -23.12
C LYS A 165 5.67 0.43 -23.20
N ALA A 166 5.63 -0.89 -23.27
CA ALA A 166 4.37 -1.63 -23.33
C ALA A 166 3.55 -1.45 -22.04
N SER A 167 4.21 -1.49 -20.89
CA SER A 167 3.57 -1.21 -19.61
C SER A 167 3.00 0.21 -19.56
N ALA A 168 3.79 1.23 -19.91
CA ALA A 168 3.33 2.61 -19.94
C ALA A 168 2.15 2.81 -20.89
N ASP A 169 2.25 2.31 -22.13
CA ASP A 169 1.17 2.41 -23.14
C ASP A 169 -0.11 1.73 -22.63
N TYR A 170 0.00 0.55 -22.00
CA TYR A 170 -1.14 -0.17 -21.44
C TYR A 170 -1.83 0.59 -20.32
N TRP A 171 -1.07 1.01 -19.30
CA TRP A 171 -1.65 1.70 -18.15
C TRP A 171 -2.19 3.09 -18.50
N HIS A 172 -1.57 3.80 -19.46
CA HIS A 172 -2.14 5.03 -20.01
C HIS A 172 -3.46 4.78 -20.75
N SER A 173 -3.61 3.64 -21.41
CA SER A 173 -4.89 3.28 -22.07
C SER A 173 -6.01 3.00 -21.07
N LYS A 174 -5.69 2.70 -19.80
CA LYS A 174 -6.66 2.47 -18.72
C LYS A 174 -7.06 3.78 -18.05
N ASN A 175 -6.23 4.31 -17.20
CA ASN A 175 -6.54 5.53 -16.45
C ASN A 175 -5.30 6.32 -16.04
N ALA A 176 -4.14 5.70 -16.01
CA ALA A 176 -2.93 6.31 -15.51
C ALA A 176 -2.49 7.50 -16.38
N LYS A 177 -2.19 8.61 -15.74
CA LYS A 177 -1.60 9.81 -16.36
C LYS A 177 -0.08 9.78 -16.30
N ILE A 178 0.45 9.11 -15.29
CA ILE A 178 1.89 8.98 -15.04
C ILE A 178 2.17 7.53 -14.66
N VAL A 179 3.20 6.95 -15.28
CA VAL A 179 3.75 5.62 -14.97
C VAL A 179 5.26 5.78 -14.82
N ILE A 180 5.82 5.37 -13.69
CA ILE A 180 7.23 5.55 -13.31
C ILE A 180 7.80 4.22 -12.86
#